data_869c85bc832d4665f630f43a56c6a1cf
#
_entry.id   869c85bc832d4665f630f43a56c6a1cf
#
_cell.length_a   1.000
_cell.length_b   1.000
_cell.length_c   1.000
_cell.angle_alpha   90.00
_cell.angle_beta   90.00
_cell.angle_gamma   90.00
#
_symmetry.space_group_name_H-M   'P 1'
#
loop_
_entity.id
_entity.type
_entity.pdbx_description
1 polymer ?
#
loop_
_entity_poly.entity_id
_entity_poly.type
_entity_poly.pdbx_seq_one_letter_code
_entity_poly.pdbx_strand_id
1 'polypeptide(L)'
;MTTAGALAAQLRAFVVDTLEDAEQAHLHGWRIPRMFAGHQVGADVRADLCFTLHHLARAGVTEVAGRPIDEIISGLLADIDGAGTHTFFSYRIAETLLERGPFEGNALLSGLSSSQAEQVALAVDSSDWLELLDAEVLPRNYAGVLARCELGRVRLGLVDDTGGLDDLVERVCGVLGANPLGALDDSNDASGRYDIYTADVWLFTEPLADRIGEVWRRGMSQALDLVLTVGGPDGSSVPWGRSTGHLSDALTLELAAFALTAGQEVPGTPEVWLRRAVDAAITLSD
;
A
#
# COMPACT_ATOMS: atom_id res chain seq x y z
N MET A 1 -2.26 12.40 -25.76
CA MET A 1 -2.00 11.77 -24.45
C MET A 1 -1.27 12.81 -23.62
N THR A 2 -1.71 13.10 -22.41
CA THR A 2 -1.00 14.01 -21.49
C THR A 2 0.34 13.40 -21.09
N THR A 3 1.32 14.22 -20.65
CA THR A 3 2.62 13.74 -20.17
C THR A 3 2.43 12.71 -19.04
N ALA A 4 1.52 12.95 -18.11
CA ALA A 4 1.18 12.00 -17.03
C ALA A 4 0.66 10.67 -17.58
N GLY A 5 -0.21 10.67 -18.59
CA GLY A 5 -0.70 9.44 -19.22
C GLY A 5 0.40 8.65 -19.94
N ALA A 6 1.40 9.32 -20.51
CA ALA A 6 2.55 8.65 -21.12
C ALA A 6 3.45 8.00 -20.06
N LEU A 7 3.70 8.69 -18.94
CA LEU A 7 4.49 8.16 -17.82
C LEU A 7 3.79 6.99 -17.12
N ALA A 8 2.48 7.08 -16.92
CA ALA A 8 1.69 5.99 -16.37
C ALA A 8 1.73 4.74 -17.27
N ALA A 9 1.67 4.93 -18.60
CA ALA A 9 1.82 3.83 -19.55
C ALA A 9 3.21 3.20 -19.51
N GLN A 10 4.26 4.01 -19.38
CA GLN A 10 5.65 3.53 -19.26
C GLN A 10 5.85 2.73 -17.96
N LEU A 11 5.38 3.24 -16.83
CA LEU A 11 5.46 2.53 -15.55
C LEU A 11 4.69 1.21 -15.60
N ARG A 12 3.48 1.22 -16.16
CA ARG A 12 2.68 0.01 -16.33
C ARG A 12 3.40 -1.05 -17.18
N ALA A 13 3.96 -0.64 -18.33
CA ALA A 13 4.72 -1.55 -19.20
C ALA A 13 5.90 -2.14 -18.42
N PHE A 14 6.67 -1.32 -17.73
CA PHE A 14 7.79 -1.76 -16.91
C PHE A 14 7.38 -2.80 -15.85
N VAL A 15 6.27 -2.57 -15.12
CA VAL A 15 5.78 -3.54 -14.11
C VAL A 15 5.36 -4.84 -14.77
N VAL A 16 4.66 -4.79 -15.91
CA VAL A 16 4.26 -5.99 -16.66
C VAL A 16 5.49 -6.78 -17.13
N ASP A 17 6.45 -6.11 -17.77
CA ASP A 17 7.68 -6.75 -18.27
C ASP A 17 8.46 -7.41 -17.11
N THR A 18 8.58 -6.72 -15.97
CA THR A 18 9.23 -7.26 -14.76
C THR A 18 8.54 -8.53 -14.24
N LEU A 19 7.21 -8.55 -14.23
CA LEU A 19 6.45 -9.71 -13.79
C LEU A 19 6.54 -10.86 -14.80
N GLU A 20 6.54 -10.59 -16.11
CA GLU A 20 6.71 -11.58 -17.16
C GLU A 20 8.10 -12.20 -17.14
N ASP A 21 9.15 -11.40 -16.94
CA ASP A 21 10.52 -11.89 -16.79
C ASP A 21 10.68 -12.77 -15.54
N ALA A 22 10.04 -12.41 -14.45
CA ALA A 22 10.03 -13.19 -13.22
C ALA A 22 9.34 -14.55 -13.42
N GLU A 23 8.24 -14.62 -14.17
CA GLU A 23 7.54 -15.85 -14.49
C GLU A 23 8.37 -16.74 -15.44
N GLN A 24 8.95 -16.17 -16.49
CA GLN A 24 9.79 -16.90 -17.44
C GLN A 24 11.04 -17.50 -16.78
N ALA A 25 11.65 -16.79 -15.84
CA ALA A 25 12.83 -17.25 -15.11
C ALA A 25 12.58 -18.48 -14.23
N HIS A 26 11.32 -18.78 -13.92
CA HIS A 26 10.94 -19.79 -12.93
C HIS A 26 10.01 -20.91 -13.41
N LEU A 27 9.67 -20.95 -14.68
CA LEU A 27 9.04 -22.02 -15.48
C LEU A 27 7.82 -22.79 -14.89
N HIS A 28 7.46 -22.69 -13.63
CA HIS A 28 6.39 -23.47 -13.00
C HIS A 28 5.71 -22.75 -11.82
N GLY A 29 5.20 -21.56 -12.06
CA GLY A 29 4.45 -20.79 -11.07
C GLY A 29 5.25 -19.62 -10.52
N TRP A 30 4.52 -18.61 -10.11
CA TRP A 30 5.05 -17.37 -9.57
C TRP A 30 5.99 -17.63 -8.40
N ARG A 31 7.26 -17.81 -8.72
CA ARG A 31 8.32 -17.74 -7.72
C ARG A 31 8.77 -16.31 -7.64
N ILE A 32 8.83 -15.87 -6.43
CA ILE A 32 9.22 -14.53 -6.05
C ILE A 32 10.58 -14.20 -6.63
N PRO A 33 10.77 -12.95 -7.10
CA PRO A 33 12.01 -12.49 -7.68
C PRO A 33 13.24 -12.84 -6.84
N ARG A 34 14.37 -13.04 -7.48
CA ARG A 34 15.65 -13.42 -6.82
C ARG A 34 16.06 -12.53 -5.66
N MET A 35 15.58 -11.28 -5.61
CA MET A 35 15.81 -10.36 -4.48
C MET A 35 15.32 -10.93 -3.14
N PHE A 36 14.40 -11.89 -3.16
CA PHE A 36 13.91 -12.61 -1.99
C PHE A 36 14.49 -14.03 -1.88
N ALA A 37 15.41 -14.43 -2.79
CA ALA A 37 16.05 -15.74 -2.74
C ALA A 37 16.80 -15.91 -1.43
N GLY A 38 16.46 -16.97 -0.68
CA GLY A 38 17.01 -17.24 0.66
C GLY A 38 16.06 -16.91 1.80
N HIS A 39 14.96 -16.22 1.56
CA HIS A 39 13.86 -16.06 2.52
C HIS A 39 12.73 -17.02 2.18
N GLN A 40 12.08 -17.58 3.20
CA GLN A 40 10.81 -18.26 2.97
C GLN A 40 9.83 -17.23 2.41
N VAL A 41 9.13 -17.64 1.34
CA VAL A 41 8.08 -16.82 0.74
C VAL A 41 6.90 -16.79 1.70
N GLY A 42 6.84 -15.76 2.51
CA GLY A 42 5.74 -15.54 3.44
C GLY A 42 4.46 -15.07 2.74
N ALA A 43 3.39 -15.00 3.51
CA ALA A 43 2.11 -14.42 3.09
C ALA A 43 2.28 -13.00 2.54
N ASP A 44 3.21 -12.25 3.08
CA ASP A 44 3.50 -10.85 2.75
C ASP A 44 3.80 -10.64 1.27
N VAL A 45 4.69 -11.45 0.69
CA VAL A 45 5.05 -11.30 -0.73
C VAL A 45 3.89 -11.68 -1.65
N ARG A 46 3.08 -12.66 -1.25
CA ARG A 46 1.86 -13.00 -1.99
C ARG A 46 0.84 -11.87 -1.92
N ALA A 47 0.71 -11.22 -0.77
CA ALA A 47 -0.13 -10.04 -0.61
C ALA A 47 0.32 -8.90 -1.53
N ASP A 48 1.62 -8.62 -1.61
CA ASP A 48 2.18 -7.61 -2.49
C ASP A 48 1.92 -7.91 -3.98
N LEU A 49 2.10 -9.17 -4.39
CA LEU A 49 1.82 -9.59 -5.75
C LEU A 49 0.32 -9.49 -6.07
N CYS A 50 -0.56 -9.93 -5.19
CA CYS A 50 -2.01 -9.78 -5.35
C CYS A 50 -2.38 -8.31 -5.52
N PHE A 51 -1.83 -7.43 -4.70
CA PHE A 51 -2.11 -6.00 -4.73
C PHE A 51 -1.57 -5.34 -6.01
N THR A 52 -0.36 -5.69 -6.44
CA THR A 52 0.22 -5.21 -7.70
C THR A 52 -0.63 -5.63 -8.89
N LEU A 53 -1.00 -6.91 -8.97
CA LEU A 53 -1.86 -7.45 -10.03
C LEU A 53 -3.25 -6.81 -10.03
N HIS A 54 -3.81 -6.57 -8.85
CA HIS A 54 -5.08 -5.86 -8.69
C HIS A 54 -5.01 -4.45 -9.30
N HIS A 55 -3.96 -3.68 -9.01
CA HIS A 55 -3.77 -2.36 -9.60
C HIS A 55 -3.52 -2.38 -11.10
N LEU A 56 -2.81 -3.37 -11.62
CA LEU A 56 -2.67 -3.59 -13.06
C LEU A 56 -4.04 -3.87 -13.71
N ALA A 57 -4.88 -4.69 -13.09
CA ALA A 57 -6.24 -4.95 -13.58
C ALA A 57 -7.08 -3.66 -13.63
N ARG A 58 -7.02 -2.83 -12.59
CA ARG A 58 -7.66 -1.50 -12.57
C ARG A 58 -7.12 -0.57 -13.66
N ALA A 59 -5.85 -0.71 -14.03
CA ALA A 59 -5.23 0.03 -15.13
C ALA A 59 -5.54 -0.56 -16.51
N GLY A 60 -6.41 -1.59 -16.61
CA GLY A 60 -6.88 -2.19 -17.85
C GLY A 60 -6.00 -3.32 -18.39
N VAL A 61 -5.04 -3.83 -17.62
CA VAL A 61 -4.30 -5.05 -17.95
C VAL A 61 -5.15 -6.25 -17.58
N THR A 62 -5.37 -7.16 -18.51
CA THR A 62 -6.21 -8.35 -18.30
C THR A 62 -5.42 -9.62 -18.08
N GLU A 63 -4.18 -9.66 -18.60
CA GLU A 63 -3.31 -10.83 -18.60
C GLU A 63 -1.87 -10.43 -18.32
N VAL A 64 -1.13 -11.32 -17.67
CA VAL A 64 0.34 -11.24 -17.48
C VAL A 64 0.91 -12.62 -17.81
N ALA A 65 1.96 -12.67 -18.63
CA ALA A 65 2.57 -13.90 -19.13
C ALA A 65 1.55 -14.89 -19.77
N GLY A 66 0.55 -14.33 -20.47
CA GLY A 66 -0.50 -15.11 -21.14
C GLY A 66 -1.52 -15.78 -20.20
N ARG A 67 -1.57 -15.34 -18.92
CA ARG A 67 -2.53 -15.84 -17.93
C ARG A 67 -3.43 -14.70 -17.43
N PRO A 68 -4.75 -14.95 -17.29
CA PRO A 68 -5.66 -13.98 -16.70
C PRO A 68 -5.21 -13.56 -15.28
N ILE A 69 -5.24 -12.26 -15.00
CA ILE A 69 -4.79 -11.71 -13.71
C ILE A 69 -5.57 -12.32 -12.53
N ASP A 70 -6.89 -12.49 -12.66
CA ASP A 70 -7.70 -13.06 -11.58
C ASP A 70 -7.37 -14.53 -11.29
N GLU A 71 -6.96 -15.30 -12.32
CA GLU A 71 -6.45 -16.67 -12.13
C GLU A 71 -5.13 -16.68 -11.35
N ILE A 72 -4.23 -15.76 -11.67
CA ILE A 72 -2.95 -15.63 -10.95
C ILE A 72 -3.20 -15.25 -9.49
N ILE A 73 -4.05 -14.25 -9.24
CA ILE A 73 -4.41 -13.81 -7.88
C ILE A 73 -5.03 -14.96 -7.08
N SER A 74 -5.99 -15.69 -7.67
CA SER A 74 -6.60 -16.86 -7.02
C SER A 74 -5.58 -17.93 -6.65
N GLY A 75 -4.61 -18.19 -7.52
CA GLY A 75 -3.50 -19.10 -7.25
C GLY A 75 -2.61 -18.64 -6.10
N LEU A 76 -2.29 -17.34 -6.03
CA LEU A 76 -1.51 -16.76 -4.93
C LEU A 76 -2.27 -16.84 -3.60
N LEU A 77 -3.58 -16.56 -3.62
CA LEU A 77 -4.43 -16.67 -2.44
C LEU A 77 -4.59 -18.11 -1.94
N ALA A 78 -4.59 -19.09 -2.86
CA ALA A 78 -4.67 -20.51 -2.51
C ALA A 78 -3.48 -21.00 -1.68
N ASP A 79 -2.33 -20.34 -1.83
CA ASP A 79 -1.07 -20.69 -1.16
C ASP A 79 -0.74 -19.75 0.02
N ILE A 80 -1.66 -18.87 0.44
CA ILE A 80 -1.39 -17.93 1.51
C ILE A 80 -1.37 -18.64 2.86
N ASP A 81 -0.43 -18.27 3.73
CA ASP A 81 -0.40 -18.67 5.13
C ASP A 81 -0.91 -17.50 5.98
N GLY A 82 -2.14 -17.60 6.41
CA GLY A 82 -2.81 -16.53 7.15
C GLY A 82 -2.17 -16.18 8.47
N ALA A 83 -1.58 -17.18 9.15
CA ALA A 83 -0.99 -16.99 10.48
C ALA A 83 0.30 -16.13 10.48
N GLY A 84 0.93 -15.96 9.31
CA GLY A 84 2.18 -15.19 9.18
C GLY A 84 2.00 -13.80 8.58
N THR A 85 0.76 -13.37 8.30
CA THR A 85 0.53 -12.12 7.58
C THR A 85 0.64 -10.91 8.51
N HIS A 86 1.49 -9.96 8.14
CA HIS A 86 1.63 -8.69 8.83
C HIS A 86 0.57 -7.69 8.37
N THR A 87 0.13 -6.79 9.22
CA THR A 87 -0.94 -5.81 8.97
C THR A 87 -0.74 -4.97 7.71
N PHE A 88 0.50 -4.60 7.38
CA PHE A 88 0.79 -3.90 6.12
C PHE A 88 0.40 -4.68 4.87
N PHE A 89 0.24 -5.98 4.99
CA PHE A 89 -0.15 -6.86 3.89
C PHE A 89 -1.62 -7.28 3.98
N SER A 90 -2.19 -7.30 5.18
CA SER A 90 -3.60 -7.65 5.41
C SER A 90 -4.56 -6.72 4.65
N TYR A 91 -4.34 -5.40 4.67
CA TYR A 91 -5.18 -4.46 3.91
C TYR A 91 -5.04 -4.68 2.40
N ARG A 92 -3.86 -5.07 1.91
CA ARG A 92 -3.62 -5.31 0.47
C ARG A 92 -4.44 -6.48 -0.04
N ILE A 93 -4.51 -7.55 0.75
CA ILE A 93 -5.39 -8.70 0.45
C ILE A 93 -6.85 -8.26 0.48
N ALA A 94 -7.25 -7.53 1.52
CA ALA A 94 -8.62 -7.05 1.65
C ALA A 94 -9.04 -6.18 0.45
N GLU A 95 -8.23 -5.23 0.03
CA GLU A 95 -8.51 -4.36 -1.11
C GLU A 95 -8.54 -5.13 -2.44
N THR A 96 -7.66 -6.12 -2.61
CA THR A 96 -7.68 -7.01 -3.77
C THR A 96 -9.02 -7.76 -3.87
N LEU A 97 -9.55 -8.23 -2.74
CA LEU A 97 -10.82 -8.96 -2.70
C LEU A 97 -12.01 -8.04 -2.96
N LEU A 98 -12.01 -6.82 -2.39
CA LEU A 98 -13.15 -5.89 -2.44
C LEU A 98 -13.64 -5.57 -3.85
N GLU A 99 -12.77 -5.51 -4.83
CA GLU A 99 -13.14 -5.26 -6.23
C GLU A 99 -13.95 -6.43 -6.86
N ARG A 100 -13.93 -7.60 -6.24
CA ARG A 100 -14.62 -8.81 -6.73
C ARG A 100 -15.80 -9.20 -5.83
N GLY A 101 -16.18 -8.32 -4.90
CA GLY A 101 -17.34 -8.48 -4.04
C GLY A 101 -17.00 -8.75 -2.56
N PRO A 102 -18.02 -9.01 -1.75
CA PRO A 102 -17.83 -9.36 -0.34
C PRO A 102 -17.07 -10.69 -0.22
N PHE A 103 -16.57 -10.98 0.99
CA PHE A 103 -15.80 -12.21 1.22
C PHE A 103 -16.60 -13.46 0.88
N GLU A 104 -17.85 -13.54 1.37
CA GLU A 104 -18.77 -14.60 1.00
C GLU A 104 -19.20 -14.47 -0.46
N GLY A 105 -18.93 -15.49 -1.26
CA GLY A 105 -19.22 -15.49 -2.69
C GLY A 105 -18.24 -14.71 -3.54
N ASN A 106 -17.10 -14.31 -3.01
CA ASN A 106 -16.06 -13.60 -3.75
C ASN A 106 -15.55 -14.43 -4.94
N ALA A 107 -15.48 -13.79 -6.11
CA ALA A 107 -15.09 -14.48 -7.33
C ALA A 107 -13.67 -15.06 -7.28
N LEU A 108 -12.73 -14.38 -6.62
CA LEU A 108 -11.35 -14.86 -6.47
C LEU A 108 -11.24 -16.09 -5.54
N LEU A 109 -12.19 -16.27 -4.64
CA LEU A 109 -12.21 -17.37 -3.68
C LEU A 109 -13.03 -18.58 -4.17
N SER A 110 -13.76 -18.45 -5.27
CA SER A 110 -14.72 -19.45 -5.74
C SER A 110 -14.10 -20.82 -6.06
N GLY A 111 -12.81 -20.86 -6.41
CA GLY A 111 -12.06 -22.07 -6.71
C GLY A 111 -11.26 -22.65 -5.54
N LEU A 112 -11.28 -21.98 -4.38
CA LEU A 112 -10.52 -22.39 -3.20
C LEU A 112 -11.30 -23.43 -2.38
N SER A 113 -10.57 -24.32 -1.71
CA SER A 113 -11.18 -25.16 -0.65
C SER A 113 -11.54 -24.32 0.56
N SER A 114 -12.43 -24.82 1.41
CA SER A 114 -12.81 -24.13 2.66
C SER A 114 -11.60 -23.80 3.53
N SER A 115 -10.63 -24.70 3.63
CA SER A 115 -9.40 -24.47 4.40
C SER A 115 -8.55 -23.36 3.81
N GLN A 116 -8.45 -23.25 2.48
CA GLN A 116 -7.73 -22.17 1.84
C GLN A 116 -8.45 -20.82 2.06
N ALA A 117 -9.76 -20.80 1.92
CA ALA A 117 -10.54 -19.58 2.20
C ALA A 117 -10.41 -19.13 3.67
N GLU A 118 -10.35 -20.08 4.62
CA GLU A 118 -10.04 -19.77 6.02
C GLU A 118 -8.66 -19.12 6.19
N GLN A 119 -7.63 -19.61 5.49
CA GLN A 119 -6.29 -18.98 5.53
C GLN A 119 -6.32 -17.55 4.97
N VAL A 120 -7.10 -17.30 3.93
CA VAL A 120 -7.27 -15.93 3.41
C VAL A 120 -8.00 -15.04 4.42
N ALA A 121 -9.02 -15.55 5.10
CA ALA A 121 -9.72 -14.81 6.16
C ALA A 121 -8.78 -14.47 7.33
N LEU A 122 -7.92 -15.42 7.75
CA LEU A 122 -6.91 -15.19 8.78
C LEU A 122 -5.86 -14.15 8.31
N ALA A 123 -5.46 -14.17 7.04
CA ALA A 123 -4.52 -13.19 6.49
C ALA A 123 -5.08 -11.76 6.51
N VAL A 124 -6.39 -11.59 6.43
CA VAL A 124 -7.07 -10.29 6.54
C VAL A 124 -7.35 -9.91 8.00
N ASP A 125 -7.28 -10.86 8.92
CA ASP A 125 -7.54 -10.60 10.34
C ASP A 125 -6.40 -9.79 10.97
N SER A 126 -6.76 -8.66 11.58
CA SER A 126 -5.82 -7.76 12.27
C SER A 126 -6.08 -7.68 13.79
N SER A 127 -6.88 -8.60 14.35
CA SER A 127 -7.31 -8.54 15.76
C SER A 127 -6.14 -8.56 16.74
N ASP A 128 -5.15 -9.44 16.55
CA ASP A 128 -3.97 -9.52 17.41
C ASP A 128 -3.15 -8.22 17.41
N TRP A 129 -3.13 -7.53 16.27
CA TRP A 129 -2.42 -6.26 16.13
C TRP A 129 -3.16 -5.11 16.81
N LEU A 130 -4.49 -5.15 16.85
CA LEU A 130 -5.29 -4.18 17.60
C LEU A 130 -5.00 -4.28 19.10
N GLU A 131 -4.86 -5.50 19.65
CA GLU A 131 -4.45 -5.70 21.04
C GLU A 131 -3.07 -5.09 21.34
N LEU A 132 -2.10 -5.24 20.41
CA LEU A 132 -0.79 -4.63 20.53
C LEU A 132 -0.82 -3.10 20.42
N LEU A 133 -1.71 -2.55 19.59
CA LEU A 133 -1.92 -1.12 19.51
C LEU A 133 -2.50 -0.55 20.80
N ASP A 134 -3.45 -1.24 21.40
CA ASP A 134 -4.08 -0.84 22.68
C ASP A 134 -3.10 -0.93 23.85
N ALA A 135 -2.18 -1.88 23.80
CA ALA A 135 -1.08 -2.01 24.76
C ALA A 135 0.05 -0.98 24.55
N GLU A 136 -0.06 -0.07 23.57
CA GLU A 136 0.96 0.94 23.21
C GLU A 136 2.33 0.36 22.85
N VAL A 137 2.35 -0.89 22.36
CA VAL A 137 3.59 -1.58 21.93
C VAL A 137 3.98 -1.17 20.51
N LEU A 138 3.01 -0.83 19.67
CA LEU A 138 3.23 -0.48 18.28
C LEU A 138 3.56 1.01 18.09
N PRO A 139 4.38 1.35 17.07
CA PRO A 139 4.55 2.73 16.63
C PRO A 139 3.21 3.40 16.26
N ARG A 140 3.16 4.73 16.34
CA ARG A 140 1.91 5.49 16.17
C ARG A 140 1.29 5.40 14.78
N ASN A 141 2.10 5.20 13.72
CA ASN A 141 1.61 5.04 12.36
C ASN A 141 0.69 3.81 12.21
N TYR A 142 0.82 2.82 13.09
CA TYR A 142 -0.05 1.64 13.08
C TYR A 142 -1.52 1.97 13.31
N ALA A 143 -1.85 3.07 13.96
CA ALA A 143 -3.25 3.49 14.06
C ALA A 143 -3.89 3.67 12.67
N GLY A 144 -3.18 4.32 11.74
CA GLY A 144 -3.64 4.48 10.36
C GLY A 144 -3.71 3.16 9.59
N VAL A 145 -2.67 2.33 9.73
CA VAL A 145 -2.60 1.02 9.06
C VAL A 145 -3.75 0.11 9.52
N LEU A 146 -3.96 0.00 10.82
CA LEU A 146 -5.02 -0.85 11.39
C LEU A 146 -6.42 -0.32 11.09
N ALA A 147 -6.61 0.99 11.05
CA ALA A 147 -7.89 1.57 10.61
C ALA A 147 -8.20 1.20 9.15
N ARG A 148 -7.18 1.13 8.28
CA ARG A 148 -7.35 0.67 6.90
C ARG A 148 -7.63 -0.83 6.82
N CYS A 149 -6.97 -1.67 7.63
CA CYS A 149 -7.28 -3.09 7.74
C CYS A 149 -8.73 -3.31 8.17
N GLU A 150 -9.17 -2.63 9.22
CA GLU A 150 -10.52 -2.76 9.75
C GLU A 150 -11.57 -2.27 8.75
N LEU A 151 -11.30 -1.19 8.01
CA LEU A 151 -12.15 -0.76 6.90
C LEU A 151 -12.33 -1.88 5.86
N GLY A 152 -11.26 -2.58 5.53
CA GLY A 152 -11.29 -3.72 4.61
C GLY A 152 -12.16 -4.85 5.15
N ARG A 153 -11.99 -5.23 6.42
CA ARG A 153 -12.79 -6.28 7.08
C ARG A 153 -14.27 -5.97 7.11
N VAL A 154 -14.63 -4.74 7.48
CA VAL A 154 -16.02 -4.26 7.48
C VAL A 154 -16.62 -4.32 6.07
N ARG A 155 -15.91 -3.80 5.07
CA ARG A 155 -16.38 -3.78 3.68
C ARG A 155 -16.51 -5.17 3.06
N LEU A 156 -15.67 -6.12 3.47
CA LEU A 156 -15.75 -7.52 3.05
C LEU A 156 -16.88 -8.30 3.76
N GLY A 157 -17.49 -7.72 4.78
CA GLY A 157 -18.51 -8.40 5.59
C GLY A 157 -17.94 -9.44 6.53
N LEU A 158 -16.66 -9.34 6.90
CA LEU A 158 -16.00 -10.20 7.88
C LEU A 158 -16.28 -9.75 9.33
N VAL A 159 -16.68 -8.49 9.51
CA VAL A 159 -17.03 -7.87 10.78
C VAL A 159 -18.31 -7.07 10.59
N ASP A 160 -19.31 -7.34 11.45
CA ASP A 160 -20.62 -6.66 11.40
C ASP A 160 -20.60 -5.32 12.16
N ASP A 161 -19.69 -5.17 13.12
CA ASP A 161 -19.61 -3.98 13.98
C ASP A 161 -18.65 -2.93 13.39
N THR A 162 -19.21 -1.74 13.15
CA THR A 162 -18.41 -0.57 12.71
C THR A 162 -17.87 0.24 13.88
N GLY A 163 -18.23 -0.07 15.13
CA GLY A 163 -17.80 0.67 16.32
C GLY A 163 -16.28 0.66 16.49
N GLY A 164 -15.66 -0.51 16.32
CA GLY A 164 -14.21 -0.64 16.36
C GLY A 164 -13.49 0.21 15.29
N LEU A 165 -14.06 0.32 14.10
CA LEU A 165 -13.54 1.21 13.07
C LEU A 165 -13.69 2.69 13.45
N ASP A 166 -14.80 3.10 14.03
CA ASP A 166 -15.03 4.48 14.44
C ASP A 166 -14.05 4.89 15.56
N ASP A 167 -13.79 4.01 16.54
CA ASP A 167 -12.78 4.22 17.58
C ASP A 167 -11.37 4.37 17.00
N LEU A 168 -11.02 3.55 16.01
CA LEU A 168 -9.74 3.66 15.30
C LEU A 168 -9.64 4.97 14.51
N VAL A 169 -10.70 5.42 13.85
CA VAL A 169 -10.73 6.70 13.13
C VAL A 169 -10.53 7.86 14.10
N GLU A 170 -11.17 7.84 15.28
CA GLU A 170 -10.95 8.85 16.32
C GLU A 170 -9.49 8.87 16.78
N ARG A 171 -8.89 7.71 17.01
CA ARG A 171 -7.47 7.56 17.36
C ARG A 171 -6.55 8.09 16.26
N VAL A 172 -6.83 7.77 15.00
CA VAL A 172 -6.11 8.31 13.84
C VAL A 172 -6.18 9.84 13.81
N CYS A 173 -7.37 10.42 14.00
CA CYS A 173 -7.54 11.88 14.08
C CYS A 173 -6.67 12.49 15.18
N GLY A 174 -6.62 11.85 16.36
CA GLY A 174 -5.79 12.31 17.48
C GLY A 174 -4.31 12.28 17.16
N VAL A 175 -3.83 11.17 16.58
CA VAL A 175 -2.41 10.97 16.21
C VAL A 175 -1.99 11.92 15.08
N LEU A 176 -2.76 11.98 13.99
CA LEU A 176 -2.44 12.79 12.82
C LEU A 176 -2.63 14.29 13.05
N GLY A 177 -3.59 14.66 13.90
CA GLY A 177 -3.87 16.05 14.22
C GLY A 177 -2.90 16.68 15.22
N ALA A 178 -2.07 15.89 15.88
CA ALA A 178 -1.19 16.35 16.96
C ALA A 178 -0.04 17.25 16.47
N ASN A 179 0.42 17.09 15.24
CA ASN A 179 1.53 17.87 14.69
C ASN A 179 1.03 18.92 13.69
N PRO A 180 1.28 20.23 13.95
CA PRO A 180 0.82 21.30 13.07
C PRO A 180 1.56 21.35 11.72
N LEU A 181 2.69 20.64 11.57
CA LEU A 181 3.47 20.58 10.34
C LEU A 181 3.06 19.41 9.43
N GLY A 182 2.06 18.62 9.82
CA GLY A 182 1.63 17.45 9.05
C GLY A 182 2.59 16.25 9.10
N ALA A 183 3.74 16.39 9.76
CA ALA A 183 4.66 15.28 9.96
C ALA A 183 4.27 14.47 11.19
N LEU A 184 4.08 13.17 11.04
CA LEU A 184 3.83 12.28 12.16
C LEU A 184 5.13 11.98 12.90
N ASP A 185 5.17 12.21 14.21
CA ASP A 185 6.20 11.62 15.05
C ASP A 185 5.81 10.18 15.37
N ASP A 186 6.50 9.25 14.75
CA ASP A 186 6.23 7.81 14.85
C ASP A 186 6.86 7.17 16.10
N SER A 187 7.46 7.96 16.98
CA SER A 187 7.99 7.49 18.25
C SER A 187 6.89 7.42 19.34
N ASN A 188 6.97 6.42 20.21
CA ASN A 188 6.14 6.33 21.41
C ASN A 188 6.70 7.18 22.57
N ASP A 189 7.94 7.58 22.42
CA ASP A 189 8.64 8.49 23.34
C ASP A 189 8.93 9.82 22.66
N ALA A 190 9.01 10.90 23.07
CA ALA A 190 9.27 12.18 22.40
C ALA A 190 10.66 12.25 21.70
N SER A 191 11.16 11.13 21.16
CA SER A 191 12.47 11.06 20.51
C SER A 191 12.53 11.69 19.12
N GLY A 192 11.37 11.96 18.50
CA GLY A 192 11.28 12.63 17.19
C GLY A 192 11.70 11.75 16.04
N ARG A 193 10.94 10.68 15.77
CA ARG A 193 11.18 9.81 14.62
C ARG A 193 10.43 10.32 13.40
N TYR A 194 11.11 11.13 12.60
CA TYR A 194 10.58 11.69 11.37
C TYR A 194 11.31 11.08 10.17
N ASP A 195 10.55 10.54 9.23
CA ASP A 195 11.04 9.99 7.96
C ASP A 195 9.93 10.05 6.89
N ILE A 196 10.14 9.41 5.74
CA ILE A 196 9.17 9.41 4.65
C ILE A 196 7.84 8.76 5.07
N TYR A 197 7.84 7.77 5.97
CA TYR A 197 6.61 7.16 6.48
C TYR A 197 5.74 8.14 7.25
N THR A 198 6.32 9.20 7.80
CA THR A 198 5.55 10.23 8.50
C THR A 198 4.67 11.04 7.56
N ALA A 199 5.01 11.05 6.27
CA ALA A 199 4.19 11.63 5.22
C ALA A 199 3.28 10.58 4.56
N ASP A 200 3.80 9.37 4.34
CA ASP A 200 3.09 8.28 3.68
C ASP A 200 1.85 7.80 4.47
N VAL A 201 1.84 7.95 5.79
CA VAL A 201 0.67 7.62 6.62
C VAL A 201 -0.62 8.31 6.16
N TRP A 202 -0.50 9.48 5.52
CA TRP A 202 -1.65 10.18 4.95
C TRP A 202 -2.22 9.43 3.74
N LEU A 203 -1.37 8.83 2.90
CA LEU A 203 -1.80 7.96 1.81
C LEU A 203 -2.40 6.64 2.33
N PHE A 204 -1.82 6.05 3.38
CA PHE A 204 -2.41 4.87 4.03
C PHE A 204 -3.83 5.12 4.50
N THR A 205 -4.13 6.34 4.93
CA THR A 205 -5.45 6.72 5.44
C THR A 205 -6.37 7.33 4.38
N GLU A 206 -5.95 7.42 3.11
CA GLU A 206 -6.75 7.97 2.01
C GLU A 206 -8.15 7.32 1.91
N PRO A 207 -8.32 5.99 1.99
CA PRO A 207 -9.65 5.37 1.96
C PRO A 207 -10.57 5.75 3.12
N LEU A 208 -10.02 6.39 4.15
CA LEU A 208 -10.72 6.93 5.33
C LEU A 208 -10.84 8.46 5.30
N ALA A 209 -10.38 9.12 4.23
CA ALA A 209 -10.29 10.58 4.15
C ALA A 209 -11.61 11.29 4.48
N ASP A 210 -12.74 10.77 4.00
CA ASP A 210 -14.06 11.34 4.29
C ASP A 210 -14.45 11.21 5.77
N ARG A 211 -14.03 10.15 6.45
CA ARG A 211 -14.30 9.92 7.89
C ARG A 211 -13.37 10.79 8.75
N ILE A 212 -12.10 10.91 8.39
CA ILE A 212 -11.11 11.74 9.09
C ILE A 212 -11.37 13.23 8.83
N GLY A 213 -11.90 13.58 7.67
CA GLY A 213 -12.38 14.90 7.32
C GLY A 213 -11.28 15.95 7.16
N GLU A 214 -11.45 17.12 7.83
CA GLU A 214 -10.54 18.26 7.67
C GLU A 214 -9.11 17.98 8.17
N VAL A 215 -8.95 17.13 9.17
CA VAL A 215 -7.63 16.71 9.68
C VAL A 215 -6.84 16.05 8.56
N TRP A 216 -7.49 15.16 7.79
CA TRP A 216 -6.85 14.49 6.67
C TRP A 216 -6.46 15.46 5.56
N ARG A 217 -7.40 16.30 5.10
CA ARG A 217 -7.14 17.26 4.00
C ARG A 217 -5.98 18.20 4.32
N ARG A 218 -5.99 18.79 5.52
CA ARG A 218 -4.93 19.68 5.97
C ARG A 218 -3.59 18.96 6.10
N GLY A 219 -3.58 17.81 6.76
CA GLY A 219 -2.35 17.05 6.99
C GLY A 219 -1.74 16.53 5.70
N MET A 220 -2.55 16.03 4.76
CA MET A 220 -2.09 15.59 3.46
C MET A 220 -1.44 16.73 2.66
N SER A 221 -2.06 17.91 2.65
CA SER A 221 -1.47 19.09 2.00
C SER A 221 -0.13 19.48 2.62
N GLN A 222 -0.04 19.50 3.95
CA GLN A 222 1.21 19.81 4.66
C GLN A 222 2.30 18.76 4.44
N ALA A 223 1.93 17.48 4.41
CA ALA A 223 2.87 16.39 4.15
C ALA A 223 3.45 16.46 2.73
N LEU A 224 2.62 16.77 1.74
CA LEU A 224 3.05 16.99 0.37
C LEU A 224 4.01 18.19 0.26
N ASP A 225 3.65 19.33 0.84
CA ASP A 225 4.52 20.51 0.87
C ASP A 225 5.88 20.20 1.50
N LEU A 226 5.89 19.46 2.61
CA LEU A 226 7.12 19.08 3.29
C LEU A 226 7.99 18.20 2.40
N VAL A 227 7.45 17.09 1.89
CA VAL A 227 8.21 16.12 1.08
C VAL A 227 8.74 16.78 -0.20
N LEU A 228 7.94 17.58 -0.88
CA LEU A 228 8.35 18.24 -2.12
C LEU A 228 9.35 19.39 -1.87
N THR A 229 9.33 20.01 -0.68
CA THR A 229 10.28 21.07 -0.33
C THR A 229 11.64 20.50 0.07
N VAL A 230 11.67 19.36 0.78
CA VAL A 230 12.90 18.76 1.30
C VAL A 230 13.49 17.69 0.39
N GLY A 231 12.74 17.24 -0.60
CA GLY A 231 13.25 16.34 -1.65
C GLY A 231 14.35 16.97 -2.48
N GLY A 232 15.21 16.15 -3.05
CA GLY A 232 16.30 16.61 -3.92
C GLY A 232 15.79 17.22 -5.21
N PRO A 233 16.55 18.15 -5.80
CA PRO A 233 16.19 18.77 -7.09
C PRO A 233 16.20 17.76 -8.25
N ASP A 234 16.81 16.62 -8.06
CA ASP A 234 16.84 15.48 -8.98
C ASP A 234 15.64 14.54 -8.83
N GLY A 235 14.73 14.82 -7.88
CA GLY A 235 13.59 13.98 -7.56
C GLY A 235 13.90 12.89 -6.53
N SER A 236 15.12 12.87 -6.00
CA SER A 236 15.44 12.00 -4.87
C SER A 236 14.64 12.40 -3.64
N SER A 237 14.29 11.40 -2.85
CA SER A 237 13.52 11.57 -1.63
C SER A 237 14.36 12.16 -0.48
N VAL A 238 13.75 12.28 0.67
CA VAL A 238 14.41 12.73 1.91
C VAL A 238 15.62 11.84 2.24
N PRO A 239 16.82 12.43 2.45
CA PRO A 239 18.04 11.66 2.65
C PRO A 239 18.24 11.17 4.08
N TRP A 240 17.23 11.28 4.93
CA TRP A 240 17.31 10.89 6.35
C TRP A 240 16.11 10.04 6.78
N GLY A 241 16.24 9.41 7.94
CA GLY A 241 15.23 8.54 8.50
C GLY A 241 15.53 7.06 8.27
N ARG A 242 14.61 6.19 8.67
CA ARG A 242 14.78 4.73 8.63
C ARG A 242 14.53 4.11 7.24
N SER A 243 13.84 4.81 6.37
CA SER A 243 13.38 4.29 5.08
C SER A 243 13.95 5.07 3.91
N THR A 244 15.25 5.41 4.03
CA THR A 244 16.00 6.10 2.97
C THR A 244 16.31 5.17 1.80
N GLY A 245 16.70 5.75 0.66
CA GLY A 245 17.01 5.02 -0.56
C GLY A 245 15.76 4.68 -1.36
N HIS A 246 15.79 3.55 -2.02
CA HIS A 246 14.80 3.17 -3.05
C HIS A 246 13.34 3.14 -2.57
N LEU A 247 13.10 2.69 -1.35
CA LEU A 247 11.75 2.71 -0.78
C LEU A 247 11.26 4.15 -0.61
N SER A 248 12.12 5.05 -0.14
CA SER A 248 11.81 6.47 0.01
C SER A 248 11.50 7.13 -1.34
N ASP A 249 12.23 6.76 -2.39
CA ASP A 249 11.96 7.24 -3.76
C ASP A 249 10.61 6.74 -4.27
N ALA A 250 10.26 5.47 -4.01
CA ALA A 250 8.97 4.90 -4.37
C ALA A 250 7.79 5.61 -3.64
N LEU A 251 7.92 5.86 -2.35
CA LEU A 251 6.91 6.59 -1.57
C LEU A 251 6.78 8.05 -2.03
N THR A 252 7.89 8.70 -2.40
CA THR A 252 7.86 10.04 -2.98
C THR A 252 7.13 10.07 -4.32
N LEU A 253 7.31 9.02 -5.15
CA LEU A 253 6.56 8.84 -6.39
C LEU A 253 5.05 8.72 -6.12
N GLU A 254 4.69 7.91 -5.15
CA GLU A 254 3.28 7.69 -4.78
C GLU A 254 2.62 9.01 -4.32
N LEU A 255 3.29 9.76 -3.46
CA LEU A 255 2.86 11.08 -3.01
C LEU A 255 2.73 12.09 -4.16
N ALA A 256 3.70 12.13 -5.08
CA ALA A 256 3.65 13.01 -6.23
C ALA A 256 2.52 12.64 -7.21
N ALA A 257 2.30 11.35 -7.44
CA ALA A 257 1.21 10.85 -8.27
C ALA A 257 -0.16 11.19 -7.65
N PHE A 258 -0.29 11.05 -6.34
CA PHE A 258 -1.49 11.45 -5.61
C PHE A 258 -1.74 12.96 -5.75
N ALA A 259 -0.74 13.81 -5.53
CA ALA A 259 -0.87 15.26 -5.68
C ALA A 259 -1.37 15.67 -7.07
N LEU A 260 -0.87 15.00 -8.11
CA LEU A 260 -1.32 15.22 -9.50
C LEU A 260 -2.78 14.85 -9.72
N THR A 261 -3.20 13.72 -9.17
CA THR A 261 -4.59 13.24 -9.35
C THR A 261 -5.57 14.02 -8.52
N ALA A 262 -5.16 14.48 -7.34
CA ALA A 262 -5.97 15.31 -6.44
C ALA A 262 -6.06 16.79 -6.86
N GLY A 263 -5.31 17.20 -7.90
CA GLY A 263 -5.28 18.60 -8.37
C GLY A 263 -4.64 19.55 -7.34
N GLN A 264 -3.76 19.06 -6.50
CA GLN A 264 -3.06 19.88 -5.51
C GLN A 264 -1.93 20.69 -6.16
N GLU A 265 -1.72 21.90 -5.68
CA GLU A 265 -0.56 22.68 -6.05
C GLU A 265 0.70 22.04 -5.45
N VAL A 266 1.65 21.69 -6.31
CA VAL A 266 2.97 21.17 -5.91
C VAL A 266 4.04 22.16 -6.33
N PRO A 267 5.14 22.31 -5.57
CA PRO A 267 6.26 23.17 -5.98
C PRO A 267 6.83 22.71 -7.33
N GLY A 268 6.90 23.63 -8.29
CA GLY A 268 7.31 23.31 -9.66
C GLY A 268 6.20 22.67 -10.50
N THR A 269 6.57 22.01 -11.60
CA THR A 269 5.60 21.30 -12.42
C THR A 269 5.48 19.85 -11.98
N PRO A 270 4.26 19.38 -11.68
CA PRO A 270 4.01 18.00 -11.27
C PRO A 270 4.61 16.96 -12.21
N GLU A 271 4.62 17.24 -13.52
CA GLU A 271 5.19 16.35 -14.51
C GLU A 271 6.71 16.14 -14.34
N VAL A 272 7.42 17.11 -13.82
CA VAL A 272 8.86 16.97 -13.56
C VAL A 272 9.12 16.00 -12.43
N TRP A 273 8.37 16.12 -11.34
CA TRP A 273 8.46 15.20 -10.20
C TRP A 273 8.08 13.77 -10.58
N LEU A 274 6.96 13.62 -11.28
CA LEU A 274 6.50 12.32 -11.74
C LEU A 274 7.51 11.65 -12.68
N ARG A 275 8.09 12.40 -13.62
CA ARG A 275 9.13 11.88 -14.52
C ARG A 275 10.35 11.39 -13.73
N ARG A 276 10.87 12.19 -12.82
CA ARG A 276 12.05 11.84 -12.02
C ARG A 276 11.82 10.61 -11.16
N ALA A 277 10.62 10.51 -10.57
CA ALA A 277 10.27 9.38 -9.75
C ALA A 277 10.11 8.09 -10.59
N VAL A 278 9.54 8.18 -11.81
CA VAL A 278 9.48 7.05 -12.75
C VAL A 278 10.90 6.66 -13.21
N ASP A 279 11.74 7.63 -13.55
CA ASP A 279 13.12 7.36 -13.95
C ASP A 279 13.92 6.70 -12.81
N ALA A 280 13.73 7.17 -11.56
CA ALA A 280 14.31 6.55 -10.39
C ALA A 280 13.82 5.11 -10.22
N ALA A 281 12.50 4.86 -10.24
CA ALA A 281 11.93 3.53 -10.09
C ALA A 281 12.46 2.53 -11.15
N ILE A 282 12.62 2.97 -12.40
CA ILE A 282 13.18 2.16 -13.49
C ILE A 282 14.68 1.90 -13.28
N THR A 283 15.46 2.92 -12.89
CA THR A 283 16.91 2.78 -12.66
C THR A 283 17.24 1.84 -11.48
N LEU A 284 16.32 1.68 -10.53
CA LEU A 284 16.49 0.82 -9.36
C LEU A 284 16.35 -0.67 -9.66
N SER A 285 15.80 -1.01 -10.81
CA SER A 285 15.59 -2.41 -11.23
C SER A 285 16.72 -2.95 -12.09
N ASP A 286 17.61 -2.09 -12.59
CA ASP A 286 18.83 -2.45 -13.33
C ASP A 286 19.98 -2.80 -12.36
#